data_2c367f612dffd4afa6985731644f80d5
#
_entry.id   2c367f612dffd4afa6985731644f80d5
#
_cell.length_a   1.000
_cell.length_b   1.000
_cell.length_c   1.000
_cell.angle_alpha   90.00
_cell.angle_beta   90.00
_cell.angle_gamma   90.00
#
_symmetry.space_group_name_H-M   'P 1'
#
loop_
_entity.id
_entity.type
_entity.pdbx_description
1 polymer ?
#
loop_
_entity_poly.entity_id
_entity_poly.type
_entity_poly.pdbx_seq_one_letter_code
_entity_poly.pdbx_strand_id
1 'polypeptide(L)'
;MGKHWKQCQTFFLGSKITADCDSSHEIKGRSLLGRKVMTNLNSIFKSRGITLPTKVRLVKATVFPVVMCGCESWTVKKAECQRIDAFELWCWRRLLRVPWTARRSNQSILKEISPGCSFQGMMLKLKLQYFGHLMRRVDSLEKTLMLGGVGAGGEGDDRG
;
A
#
# COMPACT_ATOMS: atom_id res chain seq x y z
N MET A 1 -22.85 26.36 22.78
CA MET A 1 -22.21 25.15 23.30
C MET A 1 -21.92 24.21 22.15
N GLY A 2 -20.73 24.27 21.60
CA GLY A 2 -20.31 23.40 20.48
C GLY A 2 -19.98 22.02 21.00
N LYS A 3 -20.73 21.00 20.60
CA LYS A 3 -20.42 19.60 20.89
C LYS A 3 -19.19 19.20 20.04
N HIS A 4 -18.06 19.10 20.71
CA HIS A 4 -16.85 18.53 20.14
C HIS A 4 -17.12 17.03 19.89
N TRP A 5 -17.42 16.66 18.64
CA TRP A 5 -17.50 15.26 18.24
C TRP A 5 -16.10 14.68 18.33
N LYS A 6 -15.86 13.82 19.32
CA LYS A 6 -14.63 13.02 19.37
C LYS A 6 -14.61 12.20 18.08
N GLN A 7 -13.62 12.46 17.24
CA GLN A 7 -13.36 11.69 16.03
C GLN A 7 -13.21 10.21 16.43
N CYS A 8 -14.21 9.41 16.08
CA CYS A 8 -14.18 7.97 16.33
C CYS A 8 -13.10 7.37 15.39
N GLN A 9 -11.97 7.00 15.97
CA GLN A 9 -10.89 6.36 15.22
C GLN A 9 -11.19 4.86 15.19
N THR A 10 -11.73 4.38 14.07
CA THR A 10 -11.99 2.95 13.88
C THR A 10 -10.81 2.34 13.12
N PHE A 11 -10.24 1.26 13.67
CA PHE A 11 -9.20 0.48 13.01
C PHE A 11 -9.85 -0.71 12.30
N PHE A 12 -9.62 -0.83 11.01
CA PHE A 12 -10.09 -1.96 10.21
C PHE A 12 -8.88 -2.61 9.52
N LEU A 13 -8.68 -3.92 9.75
CA LEU A 13 -7.54 -4.69 9.21
C LEU A 13 -6.16 -4.00 9.41
N GLY A 14 -5.97 -3.35 10.56
CA GLY A 14 -4.73 -2.67 10.89
C GLY A 14 -4.55 -1.30 10.25
N SER A 15 -5.54 -0.79 9.50
CA SER A 15 -5.55 0.56 8.94
C SER A 15 -6.48 1.48 9.74
N LYS A 16 -6.05 2.71 9.92
CA LYS A 16 -6.83 3.76 10.57
C LYS A 16 -7.83 4.34 9.57
N ILE A 17 -9.12 4.14 9.81
CA ILE A 17 -10.17 4.78 9.01
C ILE A 17 -10.46 6.15 9.63
N THR A 18 -10.26 7.20 8.85
CA THR A 18 -10.70 8.56 9.17
C THR A 18 -12.01 8.87 8.46
N ALA A 19 -12.84 9.74 9.02
CA ALA A 19 -14.11 10.15 8.42
C ALA A 19 -13.96 10.70 6.98
N ASP A 20 -12.78 11.27 6.67
CA ASP A 20 -12.47 11.86 5.36
C ASP A 20 -11.93 10.83 4.34
N CYS A 21 -11.90 9.52 4.68
CA CYS A 21 -11.29 8.48 3.85
C CYS A 21 -9.86 8.81 3.36
N ASP A 22 -9.11 9.63 4.11
CA ASP A 22 -7.77 10.06 3.73
C ASP A 22 -6.70 9.06 4.20
N SER A 23 -6.13 8.33 3.24
CA SER A 23 -5.06 7.36 3.47
C SER A 23 -3.68 8.01 3.65
N SER A 24 -3.58 9.33 3.52
CA SER A 24 -2.30 10.05 3.50
C SER A 24 -1.47 9.85 4.78
N HIS A 25 -2.14 9.85 5.93
CA HIS A 25 -1.50 9.64 7.22
C HIS A 25 -1.00 8.20 7.36
N GLU A 26 -1.81 7.23 6.95
CA GLU A 26 -1.45 5.82 6.98
C GLU A 26 -0.26 5.53 6.07
N ILE A 27 -0.28 6.02 4.83
CA ILE A 27 0.83 5.89 3.85
C ILE A 27 2.13 6.47 4.42
N LYS A 28 2.07 7.64 5.08
CA LYS A 28 3.24 8.23 5.75
C LYS A 28 3.76 7.33 6.87
N GLY A 29 2.88 6.87 7.75
CA GLY A 29 3.24 5.97 8.86
C GLY A 29 3.88 4.68 8.37
N ARG A 30 3.28 4.03 7.38
CA ARG A 30 3.80 2.80 6.77
C ARG A 30 5.14 3.02 6.08
N SER A 31 5.31 4.14 5.38
CA SER A 31 6.60 4.50 4.77
C SER A 31 7.70 4.69 5.81
N LEU A 32 7.40 5.27 6.98
CA LEU A 32 8.35 5.39 8.09
C LEU A 32 8.75 4.02 8.66
N LEU A 33 7.79 3.11 8.84
CA LEU A 33 8.06 1.74 9.25
C LEU A 33 8.94 1.02 8.24
N GLY A 34 8.64 1.13 6.94
CA GLY A 34 9.47 0.58 5.87
C GLY A 34 10.90 1.12 5.89
N ARG A 35 11.07 2.42 6.15
CA ARG A 35 12.41 3.03 6.32
C ARG A 35 13.16 2.45 7.51
N LYS A 36 12.49 2.18 8.62
CA LYS A 36 13.09 1.54 9.79
C LYS A 36 13.56 0.13 9.47
N VAL A 37 12.72 -0.68 8.82
CA VAL A 37 13.09 -2.04 8.36
C VAL A 37 14.27 -1.98 7.40
N MET A 38 14.25 -1.08 6.42
CA MET A 38 15.36 -0.90 5.46
C MET A 38 16.66 -0.51 6.15
N THR A 39 16.61 0.25 7.25
CA THR A 39 17.77 0.61 8.04
C THR A 39 18.35 -0.59 8.79
N ASN A 40 17.50 -1.46 9.32
CA ASN A 40 17.94 -2.69 9.98
C ASN A 40 18.65 -3.66 9.02
N LEU A 41 18.28 -3.64 7.74
CA LEU A 41 18.93 -4.47 6.71
C LEU A 41 20.25 -3.89 6.17
N ASN A 42 20.72 -2.76 6.70
CA ASN A 42 21.88 -2.05 6.16
C ASN A 42 23.18 -2.89 6.19
N SER A 43 23.36 -3.75 7.20
CA SER A 43 24.50 -4.68 7.29
C SER A 43 24.50 -5.66 6.12
N ILE A 44 23.32 -6.20 5.77
CA ILE A 44 23.15 -7.12 4.64
C ILE A 44 23.46 -6.43 3.31
N PHE A 45 23.00 -5.19 3.14
CA PHE A 45 23.27 -4.42 1.91
C PHE A 45 24.75 -4.07 1.75
N LYS A 46 25.51 -3.95 2.85
CA LYS A 46 26.96 -3.74 2.83
C LYS A 46 27.74 -5.00 2.46
N SER A 47 27.19 -6.18 2.69
CA SER A 47 27.86 -7.45 2.38
C SER A 47 28.15 -7.57 0.89
N ARG A 48 29.40 -7.89 0.54
CA ARG A 48 29.85 -8.16 -0.83
C ARG A 48 29.49 -9.58 -1.30
N GLY A 49 29.32 -10.51 -0.37
CA GLY A 49 28.97 -11.90 -0.69
C GLY A 49 27.54 -12.11 -1.15
N ILE A 50 26.67 -11.10 -1.04
CA ILE A 50 25.27 -11.19 -1.45
C ILE A 50 25.07 -10.44 -2.77
N THR A 51 24.56 -11.16 -3.78
CA THR A 51 24.33 -10.60 -5.12
C THR A 51 23.21 -9.55 -5.13
N LEU A 52 23.27 -8.64 -6.09
CA LEU A 52 22.26 -7.58 -6.24
C LEU A 52 20.82 -8.13 -6.40
N PRO A 53 20.57 -9.16 -7.24
CA PRO A 53 19.23 -9.75 -7.35
C PRO A 53 18.70 -10.30 -6.02
N THR A 54 19.55 -10.91 -5.21
CA THR A 54 19.19 -11.42 -3.89
C THR A 54 18.80 -10.27 -2.94
N LYS A 55 19.57 -9.18 -2.94
CA LYS A 55 19.25 -7.99 -2.17
C LYS A 55 17.92 -7.36 -2.59
N VAL A 56 17.65 -7.29 -3.89
CA VAL A 56 16.37 -6.81 -4.44
C VAL A 56 15.21 -7.69 -3.97
N ARG A 57 15.37 -9.01 -4.06
CA ARG A 57 14.37 -9.97 -3.57
C ARG A 57 14.11 -9.80 -2.08
N LEU A 58 15.15 -9.59 -1.28
CA LEU A 58 15.03 -9.35 0.15
C LEU A 58 14.21 -8.10 0.45
N VAL A 59 14.47 -6.97 -0.22
CA VAL A 59 13.67 -5.74 -0.05
C VAL A 59 12.21 -5.98 -0.38
N LYS A 60 11.94 -6.65 -1.49
CA LYS A 60 10.55 -6.99 -1.90
C LYS A 60 9.84 -7.93 -0.92
N ALA A 61 10.56 -8.84 -0.29
CA ALA A 61 9.99 -9.81 0.64
C ALA A 61 9.82 -9.27 2.07
N THR A 62 10.61 -8.28 2.47
CA THR A 62 10.62 -7.80 3.87
C THR A 62 10.12 -6.38 4.03
N VAL A 63 10.59 -5.45 3.20
CA VAL A 63 10.26 -4.02 3.33
C VAL A 63 8.90 -3.71 2.72
N PHE A 64 8.64 -4.19 1.52
CA PHE A 64 7.41 -3.87 0.79
C PHE A 64 6.14 -4.38 1.48
N PRO A 65 6.07 -5.62 2.01
CA PRO A 65 4.88 -6.08 2.73
C PRO A 65 4.55 -5.25 3.97
N VAL A 66 5.56 -4.74 4.68
CA VAL A 66 5.35 -3.85 5.83
C VAL A 66 4.68 -2.55 5.41
N VAL A 67 5.08 -1.99 4.28
CA VAL A 67 4.49 -0.74 3.76
C VAL A 67 3.12 -0.97 3.13
N MET A 68 2.95 -2.08 2.42
CA MET A 68 1.69 -2.42 1.72
C MET A 68 0.61 -2.99 2.65
N CYS A 69 0.92 -3.27 3.91
CA CYS A 69 -0.05 -3.82 4.85
C CYS A 69 -1.27 -2.89 4.98
N GLY A 70 -2.46 -3.40 4.65
CA GLY A 70 -3.71 -2.64 4.67
C GLY A 70 -3.94 -1.75 3.44
N CYS A 71 -3.08 -1.83 2.41
CA CYS A 71 -3.21 -0.98 1.22
C CYS A 71 -4.48 -1.25 0.40
N GLU A 72 -5.16 -2.36 0.64
CA GLU A 72 -6.42 -2.72 0.00
C GLU A 72 -7.49 -1.66 0.23
N SER A 73 -7.53 -1.11 1.44
CA SER A 73 -8.49 -0.09 1.86
C SER A 73 -8.08 1.35 1.49
N TRP A 74 -6.88 1.57 0.99
CA TRP A 74 -6.41 2.92 0.74
C TRP A 74 -7.04 3.55 -0.49
N THR A 75 -7.59 4.74 -0.33
CA THR A 75 -7.92 5.63 -1.44
C THR A 75 -6.66 6.41 -1.81
N VAL A 76 -5.99 6.01 -2.87
CA VAL A 76 -4.70 6.58 -3.28
C VAL A 76 -4.91 7.71 -4.27
N LYS A 77 -4.63 8.94 -3.85
CA LYS A 77 -4.65 10.15 -4.69
C LYS A 77 -3.30 10.29 -5.42
N LYS A 78 -3.23 11.15 -6.41
CA LYS A 78 -2.00 11.41 -7.19
C LYS A 78 -0.79 11.80 -6.31
N ALA A 79 -1.03 12.60 -5.27
CA ALA A 79 0.03 13.00 -4.34
C ALA A 79 0.59 11.81 -3.53
N GLU A 80 -0.27 10.86 -3.17
CA GLU A 80 0.14 9.63 -2.48
C GLU A 80 0.92 8.70 -3.41
N CYS A 81 0.55 8.61 -4.70
CA CYS A 81 1.34 7.90 -5.71
C CYS A 81 2.77 8.43 -5.77
N GLN A 82 2.93 9.74 -5.83
CA GLN A 82 4.26 10.37 -5.85
C GLN A 82 5.09 10.07 -4.60
N ARG A 83 4.44 10.02 -3.41
CA ARG A 83 5.13 9.64 -2.16
C ARG A 83 5.57 8.18 -2.15
N ILE A 84 4.74 7.31 -2.70
CA ILE A 84 5.02 5.88 -2.83
C ILE A 84 6.19 5.67 -3.79
N ASP A 85 6.21 6.35 -4.93
CA ASP A 85 7.32 6.30 -5.89
C ASP A 85 8.62 6.85 -5.29
N ALA A 86 8.53 7.95 -4.56
CA ALA A 86 9.68 8.53 -3.86
C ALA A 86 10.23 7.57 -2.79
N PHE A 87 9.36 6.85 -2.08
CA PHE A 87 9.76 5.81 -1.13
C PHE A 87 10.46 4.65 -1.83
N GLU A 88 9.90 4.14 -2.95
CA GLU A 88 10.48 3.07 -3.75
C GLU A 88 11.90 3.44 -4.21
N LEU A 89 12.05 4.63 -4.81
CA LEU A 89 13.34 5.15 -5.26
C LEU A 89 14.33 5.32 -4.11
N TRP A 90 13.87 5.76 -2.95
CA TRP A 90 14.70 5.86 -1.76
C TRP A 90 15.23 4.48 -1.33
N CYS A 91 14.40 3.44 -1.37
CA CYS A 91 14.81 2.07 -1.08
C CYS A 91 15.91 1.60 -2.03
N TRP A 92 15.72 1.82 -3.34
CA TRP A 92 16.68 1.39 -4.36
C TRP A 92 18.00 2.16 -4.29
N ARG A 93 17.97 3.48 -4.08
CA ARG A 93 19.17 4.28 -3.87
C ARG A 93 19.96 3.81 -2.65
N ARG A 94 19.28 3.49 -1.56
CA ARG A 94 19.91 2.97 -0.35
C ARG A 94 20.51 1.59 -0.56
N LEU A 95 19.83 0.71 -1.27
CA LEU A 95 20.34 -0.63 -1.62
C LEU A 95 21.59 -0.55 -2.47
N LEU A 96 21.60 0.33 -3.49
CA LEU A 96 22.76 0.58 -4.36
C LEU A 96 23.84 1.45 -3.68
N ARG A 97 23.57 1.97 -2.49
CA ARG A 97 24.45 2.89 -1.76
C ARG A 97 24.76 4.18 -2.54
N VAL A 98 23.82 4.63 -3.36
CA VAL A 98 23.92 5.87 -4.13
C VAL A 98 23.42 7.02 -3.26
N PRO A 99 24.30 7.99 -2.87
CA PRO A 99 23.85 9.14 -2.11
C PRO A 99 22.89 9.99 -2.96
N TRP A 100 21.99 10.68 -2.32
CA TRP A 100 21.04 11.56 -3.02
C TRP A 100 21.72 12.71 -3.77
N THR A 101 22.92 13.10 -3.32
CA THR A 101 23.77 14.11 -3.96
C THR A 101 24.41 13.65 -5.28
N ALA A 102 24.46 12.32 -5.50
CA ALA A 102 24.94 11.78 -6.77
C ALA A 102 23.97 12.15 -7.90
N ARG A 103 24.50 12.73 -8.97
CA ARG A 103 23.71 13.15 -10.16
C ARG A 103 23.27 11.95 -11.02
N ARG A 104 22.82 10.85 -10.39
CA ARG A 104 22.24 9.70 -11.10
C ARG A 104 20.75 9.89 -11.26
N SER A 105 20.25 9.72 -12.49
CA SER A 105 18.83 9.81 -12.78
C SER A 105 18.04 8.65 -12.14
N ASN A 106 16.78 8.89 -11.83
CA ASN A 106 15.90 7.85 -11.31
C ASN A 106 15.74 6.68 -12.27
N GLN A 107 15.68 6.98 -13.58
CA GLN A 107 15.62 5.95 -14.63
C GLN A 107 16.85 5.05 -14.63
N SER A 108 18.06 5.61 -14.44
CA SER A 108 19.29 4.83 -14.33
C SER A 108 19.27 3.87 -13.14
N ILE A 109 18.74 4.32 -12.00
CA ILE A 109 18.57 3.48 -10.81
C ILE A 109 17.59 2.34 -11.07
N LEU A 110 16.42 2.64 -11.62
CA LEU A 110 15.39 1.63 -11.92
C LEU A 110 15.86 0.63 -12.97
N LYS A 111 16.60 1.08 -13.99
CA LYS A 111 17.17 0.21 -15.02
C LYS A 111 18.17 -0.79 -14.44
N GLU A 112 19.01 -0.34 -13.51
CA GLU A 112 20.00 -1.20 -12.84
C GLU A 112 19.35 -2.25 -11.93
N ILE A 113 18.31 -1.85 -11.19
CA ILE A 113 17.56 -2.74 -10.31
C ILE A 113 16.69 -3.71 -11.10
N SER A 114 16.14 -3.26 -12.25
CA SER A 114 15.18 -4.02 -13.07
C SER A 114 14.10 -4.70 -12.21
N PRO A 115 13.29 -3.94 -11.46
CA PRO A 115 12.44 -4.50 -10.41
C PRO A 115 11.33 -5.43 -10.94
N GLY A 116 11.13 -5.52 -12.25
CA GLY A 116 10.10 -6.29 -12.92
C GLY A 116 8.70 -5.71 -12.71
N CYS A 117 8.33 -5.36 -11.48
CA CYS A 117 7.07 -4.71 -11.15
C CYS A 117 7.35 -3.55 -10.18
N SER A 118 6.75 -2.40 -10.43
CA SER A 118 6.82 -1.24 -9.53
C SER A 118 6.06 -1.51 -8.23
N PHE A 119 6.38 -0.74 -7.21
CA PHE A 119 5.68 -0.80 -5.93
C PHE A 119 4.17 -0.54 -6.10
N GLN A 120 3.80 0.44 -6.90
CA GLN A 120 2.39 0.71 -7.24
C GLN A 120 1.72 -0.47 -7.95
N GLY A 121 2.42 -1.13 -8.88
CA GLY A 121 1.91 -2.32 -9.56
C GLY A 121 1.65 -3.49 -8.59
N MET A 122 2.52 -3.67 -7.59
CA MET A 122 2.31 -4.66 -6.53
C MET A 122 1.10 -4.33 -5.65
N MET A 123 0.93 -3.05 -5.28
CA MET A 123 -0.26 -2.60 -4.54
C MET A 123 -1.55 -2.82 -5.33
N LEU A 124 -1.56 -2.48 -6.61
CA LEU A 124 -2.71 -2.71 -7.49
C LEU A 124 -3.06 -4.20 -7.57
N LYS A 125 -2.04 -5.06 -7.69
CA LYS A 125 -2.24 -6.52 -7.68
C LYS A 125 -2.92 -6.99 -6.40
N LEU A 126 -2.48 -6.51 -5.22
CA LEU A 126 -3.10 -6.86 -3.94
C LEU A 126 -4.56 -6.40 -3.88
N LYS A 127 -4.85 -5.16 -4.32
CA LYS A 127 -6.22 -4.64 -4.39
C LYS A 127 -7.12 -5.49 -5.29
N LEU A 128 -6.63 -5.87 -6.46
CA LEU A 128 -7.38 -6.72 -7.40
C LEU A 128 -7.59 -8.14 -6.85
N GLN A 129 -6.61 -8.70 -6.14
CA GLN A 129 -6.76 -9.97 -5.46
C GLN A 129 -7.84 -9.90 -4.36
N TYR A 130 -7.80 -8.86 -3.53
CA TYR A 130 -8.80 -8.63 -2.49
C TYR A 130 -10.21 -8.47 -3.10
N PHE A 131 -10.33 -7.64 -4.13
CA PHE A 131 -11.58 -7.48 -4.88
C PHE A 131 -12.09 -8.80 -5.45
N GLY A 132 -11.20 -9.61 -6.06
CA GLY A 132 -11.55 -10.93 -6.57
C GLY A 132 -12.04 -11.89 -5.48
N HIS A 133 -11.48 -11.82 -4.27
CA HIS A 133 -11.98 -12.59 -3.12
C HIS A 133 -13.36 -12.13 -2.67
N LEU A 134 -13.59 -10.81 -2.60
CA LEU A 134 -14.89 -10.24 -2.28
C LEU A 134 -15.97 -10.70 -3.26
N MET A 135 -15.67 -10.64 -4.55
CA MET A 135 -16.63 -10.98 -5.61
C MET A 135 -17.01 -12.46 -5.62
N ARG A 136 -16.15 -13.36 -5.13
CA ARG A 136 -16.44 -14.80 -5.02
C ARG A 136 -17.34 -15.15 -3.85
N ARG A 137 -17.41 -14.30 -2.82
CA ARG A 137 -18.31 -14.53 -1.69
C ARG A 137 -19.75 -14.26 -2.13
N VAL A 138 -20.64 -15.24 -1.94
CA VAL A 138 -22.04 -15.15 -2.38
C VAL A 138 -22.82 -14.15 -1.54
N ASP A 139 -22.55 -14.08 -0.23
CA ASP A 139 -23.32 -13.31 0.75
C ASP A 139 -22.45 -12.27 1.48
N SER A 140 -21.64 -11.49 0.77
CA SER A 140 -20.90 -10.44 1.42
C SER A 140 -21.62 -9.09 1.30
N LEU A 141 -21.83 -8.45 2.44
CA LEU A 141 -22.39 -7.10 2.54
C LEU A 141 -21.58 -6.11 1.69
N GLU A 142 -20.27 -6.28 1.67
CA GLU A 142 -19.34 -5.45 0.90
C GLU A 142 -19.56 -5.58 -0.61
N LYS A 143 -19.86 -6.80 -1.08
CA LYS A 143 -20.21 -7.04 -2.49
C LYS A 143 -21.50 -6.31 -2.86
N THR A 144 -22.52 -6.42 -2.02
CA THR A 144 -23.81 -5.75 -2.22
C THR A 144 -23.63 -4.24 -2.26
N LEU A 145 -22.86 -3.67 -1.35
CA LEU A 145 -22.55 -2.24 -1.32
C LEU A 145 -21.75 -1.77 -2.54
N MET A 146 -20.76 -2.54 -2.98
CA MET A 146 -19.94 -2.20 -4.14
C MET A 146 -20.69 -2.29 -5.47
N LEU A 147 -21.63 -3.20 -5.59
CA LEU A 147 -22.45 -3.38 -6.81
C LEU A 147 -23.68 -2.49 -6.84
N GLY A 148 -23.90 -1.65 -5.81
CA GLY A 148 -25.07 -0.78 -5.72
C GLY A 148 -26.39 -1.53 -5.55
N GLY A 149 -26.32 -2.80 -5.15
CA GLY A 149 -27.48 -3.63 -4.89
C GLY A 149 -28.15 -3.29 -3.55
N VAL A 150 -28.80 -2.15 -3.48
CA VAL A 150 -29.89 -1.99 -2.52
C VAL A 150 -31.05 -2.79 -3.11
N GLY A 151 -31.22 -4.01 -2.63
CA GLY A 151 -32.38 -4.83 -2.98
C GLY A 151 -33.63 -4.05 -2.66
N ALA A 152 -34.36 -3.66 -3.67
CA ALA A 152 -35.74 -3.26 -3.54
C ALA A 152 -36.47 -4.42 -2.86
N GLY A 153 -36.82 -4.24 -1.59
CA GLY A 153 -37.71 -5.13 -0.89
C GLY A 153 -39.01 -5.24 -1.70
N GLY A 154 -39.25 -6.42 -2.23
CA GLY A 154 -40.51 -6.70 -2.88
C GLY A 154 -41.63 -6.48 -1.87
N GLU A 155 -42.39 -5.46 -2.10
CA GLU A 155 -43.69 -5.25 -1.51
C GLU A 155 -44.60 -6.36 -2.02
N GLY A 156 -44.83 -7.37 -1.18
CA GLY A 156 -45.86 -8.36 -1.40
C GLY A 156 -47.20 -7.68 -1.30
N ASP A 157 -47.85 -7.46 -2.43
CA ASP A 157 -49.26 -7.10 -2.53
C ASP A 157 -50.09 -8.32 -2.11
N ASP A 158 -50.57 -8.27 -0.88
CA ASP A 158 -51.56 -9.21 -0.37
C ASP A 158 -52.94 -8.65 -0.68
N ARG A 159 -53.55 -9.17 -1.72
CA ARG A 159 -54.98 -9.02 -2.00
C ARG A 159 -55.63 -10.39 -2.04
N GLY A 160 -56.30 -10.72 -0.97
CA GLY A 160 -57.29 -11.74 -0.86
C GLY A 160 -58.64 -11.07 -0.53
#